data_39bb2a893bd8ffe7d71db37e0c41c557
#
_entry.id   39bb2a893bd8ffe7d71db37e0c41c557
#
_cell.length_a   1.000
_cell.length_b   1.000
_cell.length_c   1.000
_cell.angle_alpha   90.00
_cell.angle_beta   90.00
_cell.angle_gamma   90.00
#
_symmetry.space_group_name_H-M   'P 1'
#
loop_
_entity.id
_entity.type
_entity.pdbx_description
1 polymer ?
#
loop_
_entity_poly.entity_id
_entity_poly.type
_entity_poly.pdbx_seq_one_letter_code
_entity_poly.pdbx_strand_id
1 'polypeptide(L)'
;NYIFAKDLYSYTVTPLEVSYNKTDPRRNFFAFINNPLDSLYYQNLFTPSFITALRGAFIYNDAALRKDKSFFFARLIAESSGNVLAAVNAIGNQNPNSQGYYEVLGVRFAQYAKIDIDIRQTKQLSNDQYFAYRLHTGVAFPYGNSV
;
A
#
# COMPACT_ATOMS: atom_id res chain seq x y z
N ASN A 1 14.43 -3.45 6.44
CA ASN A 1 13.51 -4.61 6.52
C ASN A 1 14.08 -5.62 7.50
N TYR A 2 13.24 -6.09 8.40
CA TYR A 2 13.56 -7.22 9.28
C TYR A 2 12.78 -8.44 8.77
N ILE A 3 13.49 -9.55 8.54
CA ILE A 3 12.91 -10.78 8.02
C ILE A 3 13.13 -11.89 9.05
N PHE A 4 12.05 -12.53 9.46
CA PHE A 4 12.05 -13.70 10.31
C PHE A 4 11.43 -14.84 9.50
N ALA A 5 12.18 -15.91 9.29
CA ALA A 5 11.71 -17.06 8.51
C ALA A 5 11.95 -18.37 9.27
N LYS A 6 10.99 -19.27 9.18
CA LYS A 6 11.07 -20.63 9.67
C LYS A 6 10.29 -21.52 8.71
N ASP A 7 10.91 -22.56 8.20
CA ASP A 7 10.42 -23.55 7.23
C ASP A 7 9.15 -23.19 6.41
N LEU A 8 8.01 -23.00 7.09
CA LEU A 8 6.70 -22.72 6.51
C LEU A 8 6.30 -21.24 6.56
N TYR A 9 6.88 -20.47 7.46
CA TYR A 9 6.43 -19.12 7.76
C TYR A 9 7.55 -18.11 7.59
N SER A 10 7.21 -16.96 7.06
CA SER A 10 8.08 -15.79 7.12
C SER A 10 7.31 -14.55 7.52
N TYR A 11 7.95 -13.72 8.32
CA TYR A 11 7.46 -12.40 8.71
C TYR A 11 8.44 -11.37 8.21
N THR A 12 7.94 -10.35 7.56
CA THR A 12 8.73 -9.20 7.16
C THR A 12 8.14 -7.96 7.80
N VAL A 13 8.99 -7.19 8.47
CA VAL A 13 8.60 -5.88 9.01
C VAL A 13 9.48 -4.82 8.37
N THR A 14 8.84 -3.85 7.75
CA THR A 14 9.47 -2.63 7.22
C THR A 14 9.02 -1.47 8.11
N PRO A 15 9.84 -1.06 9.09
CA PRO A 15 9.41 -0.11 10.12
C PRO A 15 9.22 1.30 9.59
N LEU A 16 9.93 1.63 8.53
CA LEU A 16 9.78 2.92 7.85
C LEU A 16 10.16 2.79 6.38
N GLU A 17 9.21 3.08 5.52
CA GLU A 17 9.41 3.30 4.10
C GLU A 17 9.03 4.75 3.79
N VAL A 18 9.91 5.50 3.15
CA VAL A 18 9.65 6.88 2.74
C VAL A 18 9.63 6.93 1.23
N SER A 19 8.54 7.41 0.68
CA SER A 19 8.36 7.58 -0.76
C SER A 19 7.85 9.00 -1.05
N TYR A 20 8.39 9.61 -2.07
CA TYR A 20 7.90 10.88 -2.61
C TYR A 20 7.25 10.60 -3.96
N ASN A 21 5.98 10.89 -4.05
CA ASN A 21 5.21 10.73 -5.28
C ASN A 21 4.96 12.11 -5.89
N LYS A 22 5.45 12.31 -7.11
CA LYS A 22 5.16 13.48 -7.93
C LYS A 22 4.83 13.01 -9.33
N THR A 23 3.66 13.37 -9.80
CA THR A 23 3.23 13.09 -11.17
C THR A 23 3.04 14.40 -11.91
N ASP A 24 3.81 14.61 -12.96
CA ASP A 24 3.68 15.79 -13.81
C ASP A 24 2.78 15.44 -15.02
N PRO A 25 1.57 16.00 -15.12
CA PRO A 25 0.70 15.80 -16.26
C PRO A 25 1.32 16.43 -17.51
N ARG A 26 1.07 15.82 -18.68
CA ARG A 26 1.50 16.39 -19.95
C ARG A 26 0.91 17.80 -20.13
N ARG A 27 1.68 18.70 -20.81
CA ARG A 27 1.35 20.13 -20.95
C ARG A 27 -0.09 20.46 -21.32
N ASN A 28 -0.75 19.61 -22.10
CA ASN A 28 -2.10 19.85 -22.58
C ASN A 28 -3.17 19.02 -21.84
N PHE A 29 -2.81 18.30 -20.78
CA PHE A 29 -3.77 17.42 -20.09
C PHE A 29 -4.97 18.21 -19.56
N PHE A 30 -4.74 19.33 -18.89
CA PHE A 30 -5.80 20.16 -18.33
C PHE A 30 -6.60 20.94 -19.40
N ALA A 31 -6.06 21.12 -20.61
CA ALA A 31 -6.79 21.75 -21.70
C ALA A 31 -7.94 20.89 -22.26
N PHE A 32 -7.90 19.58 -22.04
CA PHE A 32 -9.00 18.68 -22.41
C PHE A 32 -10.14 18.62 -21.39
N ILE A 33 -9.95 19.21 -20.21
CA ILE A 33 -10.93 19.17 -19.13
C ILE A 33 -11.77 20.43 -19.20
N ASN A 34 -12.94 20.34 -19.82
CA ASN A 34 -13.82 21.48 -20.04
C ASN A 34 -14.65 21.89 -18.81
N ASN A 35 -14.67 21.03 -17.76
CA ASN A 35 -15.46 21.28 -16.56
C ASN A 35 -14.55 21.74 -15.40
N PRO A 36 -14.81 22.91 -14.78
CA PRO A 36 -14.00 23.43 -13.67
C PRO A 36 -13.94 22.48 -12.47
N LEU A 37 -15.02 21.74 -12.17
CA LEU A 37 -15.04 20.78 -11.06
C LEU A 37 -14.13 19.59 -11.33
N ASP A 38 -14.13 19.07 -12.55
CA ASP A 38 -13.25 18.00 -12.95
C ASP A 38 -11.79 18.46 -12.94
N SER A 39 -11.52 19.70 -13.34
CA SER A 39 -10.18 20.30 -13.29
C SER A 39 -9.62 20.31 -11.86
N LEU A 40 -10.41 20.73 -10.87
CA LEU A 40 -10.01 20.73 -9.46
C LEU A 40 -9.75 19.31 -8.94
N TYR A 41 -10.61 18.34 -9.30
CA TYR A 41 -10.43 16.93 -8.95
C TYR A 41 -9.10 16.38 -9.48
N TYR A 42 -8.83 16.59 -10.77
CA TYR A 42 -7.59 16.14 -11.39
C TYR A 42 -6.35 16.86 -10.84
N GLN A 43 -6.42 18.14 -10.53
CA GLN A 43 -5.31 18.85 -9.89
C GLN A 43 -4.95 18.21 -8.54
N ASN A 44 -5.94 17.82 -7.75
CA ASN A 44 -5.71 17.13 -6.48
C ASN A 44 -5.04 15.74 -6.66
N LEU A 45 -5.36 15.01 -7.74
CA LEU A 45 -4.72 13.74 -8.05
C LEU A 45 -3.23 13.86 -8.39
N PHE A 46 -2.80 15.01 -8.93
CA PHE A 46 -1.41 15.27 -9.30
C PHE A 46 -0.63 16.03 -8.23
N THR A 47 -1.24 16.30 -7.09
CA THR A 47 -0.55 16.97 -5.97
C THR A 47 0.56 16.08 -5.43
N PRO A 48 1.80 16.60 -5.35
CA PRO A 48 2.89 15.83 -4.77
C PRO A 48 2.56 15.40 -3.34
N SER A 49 2.93 14.18 -2.99
CA SER A 49 2.68 13.67 -1.65
C SER A 49 3.84 12.84 -1.11
N PHE A 50 4.11 12.99 0.18
CA PHE A 50 4.95 12.07 0.93
C PHE A 50 4.13 10.89 1.43
N ILE A 51 4.73 9.71 1.31
CA ILE A 51 4.20 8.47 1.87
C ILE A 51 5.24 7.96 2.85
N THR A 52 4.90 7.89 4.13
CA THR A 52 5.71 7.28 5.17
C THR A 52 4.97 6.08 5.71
N ALA A 53 5.36 4.89 5.30
CA ALA A 53 4.63 3.67 5.60
C ALA A 53 5.38 2.77 6.59
N LEU A 54 4.62 2.19 7.51
CA LEU A 54 4.96 1.01 8.28
C LEU A 54 4.25 -0.18 7.62
N ARG A 55 5.00 -1.21 7.25
CA ARG A 55 4.47 -2.39 6.58
C ARG A 55 4.85 -3.66 7.33
N GLY A 56 3.87 -4.54 7.54
CA GLY A 56 4.06 -5.90 8.00
C GLY A 56 3.58 -6.88 6.92
N ALA A 57 4.33 -7.95 6.69
CA ALA A 57 3.92 -9.04 5.83
C ALA A 57 4.09 -10.37 6.56
N PHE A 58 3.06 -11.22 6.47
CA PHE A 58 3.08 -12.61 6.88
C PHE A 58 2.93 -13.48 5.66
N ILE A 59 3.80 -14.47 5.50
CA ILE A 59 3.76 -15.42 4.39
C ILE A 59 3.79 -16.83 4.97
N TYR A 60 2.85 -17.64 4.54
CA TYR A 60 2.83 -19.08 4.72
C TYR A 60 3.06 -19.74 3.37
N ASN A 61 3.96 -20.70 3.29
CA ASN A 61 4.25 -21.45 2.07
C ASN A 61 4.71 -22.87 2.41
N ASP A 62 3.93 -23.87 2.04
CA ASP A 62 4.26 -25.27 2.30
C ASP A 62 4.86 -26.01 1.09
N ALA A 63 5.14 -25.31 0.00
CA ALA A 63 5.63 -25.91 -1.24
C ALA A 63 6.95 -26.68 -1.05
N ALA A 64 7.84 -26.19 -0.18
CA ALA A 64 9.15 -26.82 0.06
C ALA A 64 9.05 -28.14 0.84
N LEU A 65 7.98 -28.35 1.61
CA LEU A 65 7.80 -29.53 2.47
C LEU A 65 7.02 -30.66 1.79
N ARG A 66 6.34 -30.35 0.68
CA ARG A 66 5.52 -31.34 -0.02
C ARG A 66 6.31 -32.04 -1.11
N LYS A 67 6.25 -33.37 -1.09
CA LYS A 67 6.84 -34.23 -2.13
C LYS A 67 5.97 -34.29 -3.40
N ASP A 68 4.66 -34.10 -3.25
CA ASP A 68 3.73 -33.93 -4.34
C ASP A 68 3.76 -32.47 -4.82
N LYS A 69 3.29 -32.22 -6.03
CA LYS A 69 3.21 -30.86 -6.59
C LYS A 69 2.01 -30.05 -6.06
N SER A 70 1.37 -30.53 -4.99
CA SER A 70 0.32 -29.83 -4.29
C SER A 70 0.94 -28.89 -3.27
N PHE A 71 0.52 -27.60 -3.24
CA PHE A 71 0.99 -26.66 -2.23
C PHE A 71 -0.08 -25.63 -1.90
N PHE A 72 0.06 -25.06 -0.73
CA PHE A 72 -0.73 -23.93 -0.27
C PHE A 72 0.20 -22.76 0.04
N PHE A 73 -0.19 -21.59 -0.46
CA PHE A 73 0.47 -20.31 -0.21
C PHE A 73 -0.54 -19.30 0.29
N ALA A 74 -0.23 -18.60 1.36
CA ALA A 74 -1.02 -17.48 1.86
C ALA A 74 -0.08 -16.32 2.21
N ARG A 75 -0.42 -15.12 1.77
CA ARG A 75 0.27 -13.88 2.11
C ARG A 75 -0.74 -12.85 2.61
N LEU A 76 -0.45 -12.29 3.76
CA LEU A 76 -1.15 -11.16 4.34
C LEU A 76 -0.18 -10.00 4.44
N ILE A 77 -0.57 -8.83 3.93
CA ILE A 77 0.17 -7.58 4.09
C ILE A 77 -0.74 -6.58 4.79
N ALA A 78 -0.24 -5.96 5.84
CA ALA A 78 -0.85 -4.82 6.48
C ALA A 78 0.10 -3.63 6.41
N GLU A 79 -0.42 -2.47 6.03
CA GLU A 79 0.33 -1.25 5.84
C GLU A 79 -0.42 -0.07 6.44
N SER A 80 0.30 0.80 7.14
CA SER A 80 -0.22 2.04 7.70
C SER A 80 0.70 3.19 7.33
N SER A 81 0.17 4.23 6.72
CA SER A 81 0.94 5.36 6.21
C SER A 81 0.58 6.67 6.91
N GLY A 82 1.56 7.58 6.99
CA GLY A 82 1.41 8.96 7.42
C GLY A 82 1.29 9.18 8.92
N ASN A 83 1.16 8.14 9.74
CA ASN A 83 0.96 8.28 11.18
C ASN A 83 2.17 8.88 11.90
N VAL A 84 3.39 8.56 11.46
CA VAL A 84 4.61 9.14 12.01
C VAL A 84 4.64 10.64 11.76
N LEU A 85 4.33 11.09 10.55
CA LEU A 85 4.30 12.51 10.21
C LEU A 85 3.16 13.25 10.93
N ALA A 86 2.00 12.62 11.06
CA ALA A 86 0.90 13.18 11.85
C ALA A 86 1.28 13.37 13.32
N ALA A 87 1.97 12.41 13.92
CA ALA A 87 2.46 12.51 15.30
C ALA A 87 3.51 13.64 15.44
N VAL A 88 4.44 13.77 14.49
CA VAL A 88 5.42 14.86 14.48
C VAL A 88 4.74 16.22 14.40
N ASN A 89 3.73 16.37 13.53
CA ASN A 89 2.97 17.63 13.41
C ASN A 89 2.18 17.94 14.68
N ALA A 90 1.59 16.94 15.32
CA ALA A 90 0.86 17.12 16.57
C ALA A 90 1.77 17.58 17.73
N ILE A 91 2.99 17.01 17.83
CA ILE A 91 3.99 17.42 18.81
C ILE A 91 4.53 18.82 18.51
N GLY A 92 4.72 19.14 17.23
CA GLY A 92 5.19 20.45 16.77
C GLY A 92 4.17 21.57 16.84
N ASN A 93 2.92 21.31 17.26
CA ASN A 93 1.79 22.27 17.25
C ASN A 93 1.64 23.00 15.89
N GLN A 94 1.88 22.29 14.81
CA GLN A 94 1.73 22.87 13.48
C GLN A 94 0.27 23.04 13.12
N ASN A 95 -0.07 24.17 12.49
CA ASN A 95 -1.41 24.42 12.00
C ASN A 95 -1.56 23.86 10.58
N PRO A 96 -2.76 23.40 10.21
CA PRO A 96 -3.05 23.02 8.85
C PRO A 96 -2.92 24.23 7.92
N ASN A 97 -2.64 23.99 6.64
CA ASN A 97 -2.61 25.04 5.62
C ASN A 97 -4.03 25.61 5.35
N SER A 98 -4.13 26.59 4.45
CA SER A 98 -5.40 27.22 4.08
C SER A 98 -6.46 26.27 3.50
N GLN A 99 -6.04 25.07 3.09
CA GLN A 99 -6.91 24.03 2.55
C GLN A 99 -7.26 22.94 3.62
N GLY A 100 -6.78 23.09 4.85
CA GLY A 100 -7.06 22.17 5.95
C GLY A 100 -6.11 20.97 6.04
N TYR A 101 -5.03 20.93 5.26
CA TYR A 101 -4.07 19.82 5.26
C TYR A 101 -2.78 20.17 5.99
N TYR A 102 -2.18 19.17 6.62
CA TYR A 102 -0.84 19.28 7.17
C TYR A 102 0.20 18.96 6.10
N GLU A 103 1.30 19.69 6.14
CA GLU A 103 2.41 19.57 5.21
C GLU A 103 3.74 19.34 5.95
N VAL A 104 4.63 18.61 5.32
CA VAL A 104 6.03 18.46 5.75
C VAL A 104 6.90 18.96 4.62
N LEU A 105 7.76 19.94 4.90
CA LEU A 105 8.61 20.63 3.89
C LEU A 105 7.77 21.19 2.70
N GLY A 106 6.56 21.68 2.97
CA GLY A 106 5.68 22.22 1.93
C GLY A 106 5.03 21.15 1.04
N VAL A 107 5.07 19.88 1.46
CA VAL A 107 4.44 18.77 0.73
C VAL A 107 3.45 18.06 1.62
N ARG A 108 2.24 17.85 1.11
CA ARG A 108 1.21 17.05 1.77
C ARG A 108 1.67 15.61 1.96
N PHE A 109 1.30 14.97 3.06
CA PHE A 109 1.54 13.54 3.28
C PHE A 109 0.24 12.77 3.28
N ALA A 110 0.30 11.53 2.78
CA ALA A 110 -0.85 10.64 2.70
C ALA A 110 -0.99 9.83 3.98
N GLN A 111 -2.23 9.77 4.52
CA GLN A 111 -2.61 8.88 5.62
C GLN A 111 -3.61 7.83 5.14
N TYR A 112 -3.25 6.58 5.26
CA TYR A 112 -4.13 5.45 4.93
C TYR A 112 -3.75 4.19 5.71
N ALA A 113 -4.70 3.29 5.84
CA ALA A 113 -4.47 1.91 6.23
C ALA A 113 -4.83 1.00 5.05
N LYS A 114 -4.01 -0.02 4.82
CA LYS A 114 -4.18 -0.96 3.70
C LYS A 114 -3.99 -2.39 4.17
N ILE A 115 -4.82 -3.29 3.66
CA ILE A 115 -4.71 -4.73 3.88
C ILE A 115 -4.78 -5.41 2.52
N ASP A 116 -3.82 -6.31 2.25
CA ASP A 116 -3.79 -7.18 1.06
C ASP A 116 -3.74 -8.64 1.48
N ILE A 117 -4.53 -9.48 0.82
CA ILE A 117 -4.56 -10.94 1.01
C ILE A 117 -4.35 -11.61 -0.34
N ASP A 118 -3.40 -12.56 -0.40
CA ASP A 118 -3.12 -13.38 -1.59
C ASP A 118 -3.07 -14.85 -1.16
N ILE A 119 -4.04 -15.63 -1.59
CA ILE A 119 -4.14 -17.06 -1.32
C ILE A 119 -4.01 -17.80 -2.64
N ARG A 120 -3.14 -18.81 -2.66
CA ARG A 120 -2.92 -19.68 -3.81
C ARG A 120 -2.93 -21.13 -3.36
N GLN A 121 -3.60 -21.96 -4.10
CA GLN A 121 -3.51 -23.40 -3.91
C GLN A 121 -3.35 -24.10 -5.24
N THR A 122 -2.43 -25.05 -5.28
CA THR A 122 -2.29 -26.03 -6.36
C THR A 122 -2.56 -27.40 -5.78
N LYS A 123 -3.38 -28.19 -6.44
CA LYS A 123 -3.71 -29.56 -6.08
C LYS A 123 -3.47 -30.47 -7.27
N GLN A 124 -2.66 -31.47 -7.09
CA GLN A 124 -2.47 -32.55 -8.09
C GLN A 124 -3.70 -33.46 -8.04
N LEU A 125 -4.35 -33.64 -9.17
CA LEU A 125 -5.51 -34.53 -9.33
C LEU A 125 -5.10 -35.90 -9.87
N SER A 126 -4.11 -35.93 -10.77
CA SER A 126 -3.49 -37.14 -11.32
C SER A 126 -2.04 -36.85 -11.67
N ASN A 127 -1.32 -37.83 -12.26
CA ASN A 127 0.10 -37.65 -12.64
C ASN A 127 0.31 -36.47 -13.59
N ASP A 128 -0.67 -36.18 -14.46
CA ASP A 128 -0.56 -35.18 -15.52
C ASP A 128 -1.60 -34.04 -15.39
N GLN A 129 -2.40 -34.04 -14.31
CA GLN A 129 -3.46 -33.05 -14.13
C GLN A 129 -3.31 -32.31 -12.81
N TYR A 130 -3.43 -30.98 -12.90
CA TYR A 130 -3.35 -30.09 -11.76
C TYR A 130 -4.53 -29.14 -11.77
N PHE A 131 -5.04 -28.85 -10.60
CA PHE A 131 -5.99 -27.79 -10.37
C PHE A 131 -5.30 -26.69 -9.55
N ALA A 132 -5.33 -25.46 -10.08
CA ALA A 132 -4.75 -24.30 -9.41
C ALA A 132 -5.76 -23.17 -9.33
N TYR A 133 -5.85 -22.53 -8.16
CA TYR A 133 -6.63 -21.29 -8.00
C TYR A 133 -5.87 -20.27 -7.19
N ARG A 134 -6.22 -19.01 -7.41
CA ARG A 134 -5.70 -17.86 -6.70
C ARG A 134 -6.83 -16.91 -6.35
N LEU A 135 -6.84 -16.45 -5.10
CA LEU A 135 -7.63 -15.33 -4.64
C LEU A 135 -6.69 -14.22 -4.20
N HIS A 136 -6.80 -13.06 -4.84
CA HIS A 136 -6.08 -11.86 -4.42
C HIS A 136 -7.07 -10.72 -4.25
N THR A 137 -7.07 -10.13 -3.06
CA THR A 137 -7.92 -8.98 -2.73
C THR A 137 -7.17 -8.03 -1.82
N GLY A 138 -7.50 -6.75 -1.90
CA GLY A 138 -6.94 -5.73 -1.04
C GLY A 138 -7.90 -4.56 -0.90
N VAL A 139 -7.79 -3.88 0.22
CA VAL A 139 -8.56 -2.68 0.52
C VAL A 139 -7.67 -1.65 1.18
N ALA A 140 -7.87 -0.38 0.80
CA ALA A 140 -7.21 0.77 1.40
C ALA A 140 -8.27 1.76 1.91
N PHE A 141 -8.05 2.26 3.12
CA PHE A 141 -8.91 3.23 3.78
C PHE A 141 -8.10 4.52 3.98
N PRO A 142 -8.35 5.60 3.23
CA PRO A 142 -7.79 6.90 3.52
C PRO A 142 -8.44 7.47 4.78
N TYR A 143 -7.67 8.23 5.56
CA TYR A 143 -8.14 8.94 6.76
C TYR A 143 -7.25 10.15 7.06
N GLY A 144 -7.67 10.96 8.06
CA GLY A 144 -6.89 12.10 8.54
C GLY A 144 -6.50 13.06 7.42
N ASN A 145 -5.21 13.23 7.17
CA ASN A 145 -4.68 14.17 6.17
C ASN A 145 -5.00 13.79 4.71
N SER A 146 -5.64 12.64 4.46
CA SER A 146 -6.03 12.17 3.12
C SER A 146 -7.52 12.29 2.81
N VAL A 147 -8.31 12.84 3.75
CA VAL A 147 -9.77 13.01 3.61
C VAL A 147 -10.12 14.47 3.54
#